data_123531be857ee6e6f4f885837f88d519
#
_entry.id   123531be857ee6e6f4f885837f88d519
#
_cell.length_a   1.000
_cell.length_b   1.000
_cell.length_c   1.000
_cell.angle_alpha   90.00
_cell.angle_beta   90.00
_cell.angle_gamma   90.00
#
_symmetry.space_group_name_H-M   'P 1'
#
loop_
_entity.id
_entity.type
_entity.pdbx_description
1 polymer ?
#
loop_
_entity_poly.entity_id
_entity_poly.type
_entity_poly.pdbx_seq_one_letter_code
_entity_poly.pdbx_strand_id
1 'polypeptide(L)'
;MKKIKLFLALILCAAVFCGAVYAAGFEKSRTYNNNFADVPESSWYAGSVAAVYEIALMEGVSDSSFDGDSEISVAQAITIAARLHSIYYETEIPEVSTGRWFQKYVDYCLNNKIITSNQFDSYSRSVLSYEMVELFAAALPKEFYPAINNISKVHDVPSGIDFHDDVMLFYNAGILNGNDSIGTFLPMSAITRKRAAVILSRTAIRENRMKFTFEKAKEKYSANEILTLLELQTTKDTLDEILLAAYGGCSITAAEYRYYSFISDGDNAKTENEIKFSIAVEKYIKDMNLTVSAEDYEAILLSYYAPRTAGYGNTSYFDSLDATRLTDASFAKLIALNKLNYLALAEECKNISADEVLEYAKKNNFISVKNLFVSGDSEDAYRTALGLYISLDDGEDFEELLEKYGEDPVMTKGNSGYIFTKGWMEKSFEDAAYKLKAGETSEIIETSLGYHIIKRTELDKKTLTSSQDYVTVAAKAGSEKFSSNISRLKDSVTLFYVDNFEGLIEILK
;
A
#
# COMPACT_ATOMS: atom_id res chain seq x y z
N MET A 1 -15.28 -12.91 -68.47
CA MET A 1 -16.16 -13.66 -67.50
C MET A 1 -15.43 -14.78 -66.72
N LYS A 2 -14.47 -15.53 -67.31
CA LYS A 2 -13.74 -16.57 -66.52
C LYS A 2 -12.79 -16.02 -65.45
N LYS A 3 -12.15 -14.83 -65.63
CA LYS A 3 -11.27 -14.21 -64.63
C LYS A 3 -12.00 -13.61 -63.43
N ILE A 4 -13.24 -13.15 -63.60
CA ILE A 4 -14.06 -12.62 -62.51
C ILE A 4 -14.60 -13.75 -61.62
N LYS A 5 -14.93 -14.91 -62.19
CA LYS A 5 -15.33 -16.10 -61.41
C LYS A 5 -14.20 -16.70 -60.59
N LEU A 6 -12.95 -16.62 -61.03
CA LEU A 6 -11.79 -17.06 -60.29
C LEU A 6 -11.45 -16.12 -59.12
N PHE A 7 -11.64 -14.80 -59.31
CA PHE A 7 -11.41 -13.82 -58.26
C PHE A 7 -12.49 -13.87 -57.16
N LEU A 8 -13.75 -14.15 -57.50
CA LEU A 8 -14.82 -14.38 -56.52
C LEU A 8 -14.65 -15.69 -55.78
N ALA A 9 -14.11 -16.75 -56.42
CA ALA A 9 -13.81 -18.03 -55.77
C ALA A 9 -12.64 -17.88 -54.79
N LEU A 10 -11.61 -17.05 -55.11
CA LEU A 10 -10.51 -16.76 -54.19
C LEU A 10 -10.91 -15.89 -53.01
N ILE A 11 -11.83 -14.93 -53.19
CA ILE A 11 -12.38 -14.13 -52.10
C ILE A 11 -13.32 -14.98 -51.21
N LEU A 12 -14.07 -15.89 -51.76
CA LEU A 12 -14.88 -16.80 -50.97
C LEU A 12 -14.04 -17.82 -50.18
N CYS A 13 -12.94 -18.32 -50.76
CA CYS A 13 -11.99 -19.16 -50.04
C CYS A 13 -11.24 -18.39 -48.93
N ALA A 14 -10.86 -17.13 -49.17
CA ALA A 14 -10.24 -16.30 -48.16
C ALA A 14 -11.21 -15.93 -47.02
N ALA A 15 -12.50 -15.72 -47.32
CA ALA A 15 -13.52 -15.47 -46.31
C ALA A 15 -13.88 -16.71 -45.50
N VAL A 16 -13.83 -17.91 -46.11
CA VAL A 16 -14.05 -19.19 -45.40
C VAL A 16 -12.81 -19.55 -44.54
N PHE A 17 -11.58 -19.22 -44.99
CA PHE A 17 -10.38 -19.45 -44.16
C PHE A 17 -10.23 -18.45 -43.01
N CYS A 18 -10.76 -17.24 -43.13
CA CYS A 18 -10.77 -16.26 -42.02
C CYS A 18 -11.85 -16.59 -40.97
N GLY A 19 -12.89 -17.34 -41.33
CA GLY A 19 -13.92 -17.84 -40.40
C GLY A 19 -13.53 -19.15 -39.70
N ALA A 20 -12.58 -19.91 -40.25
CA ALA A 20 -12.20 -21.23 -39.71
C ALA A 20 -11.07 -21.16 -38.64
N VAL A 21 -10.39 -20.00 -38.52
CA VAL A 21 -9.34 -19.81 -37.50
C VAL A 21 -9.92 -19.47 -36.10
N TYR A 22 -11.22 -19.19 -36.01
CA TYR A 22 -11.89 -18.89 -34.75
C TYR A 22 -12.75 -20.04 -34.18
N ALA A 23 -12.64 -21.24 -34.70
CA ALA A 23 -13.45 -22.40 -34.29
C ALA A 23 -12.68 -23.50 -33.57
N ALA A 24 -11.47 -23.24 -33.05
CA ALA A 24 -10.91 -24.06 -31.97
C ALA A 24 -11.63 -23.65 -30.67
N GLY A 25 -12.91 -24.00 -30.59
CA GLY A 25 -13.79 -23.67 -29.47
C GLY A 25 -13.82 -24.82 -28.48
N PHE A 26 -14.01 -24.46 -27.22
CA PHE A 26 -14.26 -25.43 -26.16
C PHE A 26 -15.63 -26.11 -26.44
N GLU A 27 -15.61 -27.22 -27.13
CA GLU A 27 -16.84 -27.98 -27.51
C GLU A 27 -17.41 -28.73 -26.31
N LYS A 28 -18.76 -28.85 -26.27
CA LYS A 28 -19.42 -29.65 -25.26
C LYS A 28 -19.11 -31.14 -25.48
N SER A 29 -18.49 -31.78 -24.50
CA SER A 29 -18.15 -33.18 -24.49
C SER A 29 -19.18 -34.04 -23.73
N ARG A 30 -20.03 -33.38 -22.91
CA ARG A 30 -21.07 -34.00 -22.08
C ARG A 30 -22.22 -33.03 -21.83
N THR A 31 -23.33 -33.54 -21.25
CA THR A 31 -24.54 -32.76 -20.95
C THR A 31 -24.66 -32.57 -19.43
N TYR A 32 -24.95 -31.34 -19.00
CA TYR A 32 -25.32 -31.08 -17.62
C TYR A 32 -26.83 -31.22 -17.42
N ASN A 33 -27.24 -32.14 -16.56
CA ASN A 33 -28.64 -32.43 -16.26
C ASN A 33 -28.99 -32.09 -14.79
N ASN A 34 -28.54 -30.93 -14.31
CA ASN A 34 -28.69 -30.52 -12.92
C ASN A 34 -28.13 -31.55 -11.92
N ASN A 35 -26.97 -32.11 -12.27
CA ASN A 35 -26.33 -33.19 -11.55
C ASN A 35 -25.99 -32.81 -10.10
N PHE A 36 -25.75 -31.54 -9.82
CA PHE A 36 -25.30 -31.05 -8.52
C PHE A 36 -26.46 -30.48 -7.71
N ALA A 37 -26.89 -31.21 -6.68
CA ALA A 37 -28.02 -30.83 -5.83
C ALA A 37 -27.78 -29.55 -5.02
N ASP A 38 -26.50 -29.20 -4.79
CA ASP A 38 -26.04 -27.97 -4.10
C ASP A 38 -25.87 -26.77 -5.03
N VAL A 39 -26.28 -26.88 -6.32
CA VAL A 39 -26.29 -25.80 -7.30
C VAL A 39 -27.72 -25.52 -7.75
N PRO A 40 -28.52 -24.75 -6.99
CA PRO A 40 -29.85 -24.35 -7.41
C PRO A 40 -29.83 -23.61 -8.75
N GLU A 41 -30.78 -23.87 -9.64
CA GLU A 41 -30.89 -23.21 -10.95
C GLU A 41 -31.00 -21.68 -10.84
N SER A 42 -31.53 -21.15 -9.74
CA SER A 42 -31.63 -19.71 -9.44
C SER A 42 -30.34 -19.09 -9.00
N SER A 43 -29.29 -19.87 -8.77
CA SER A 43 -27.98 -19.33 -8.35
C SER A 43 -27.31 -18.56 -9.48
N TRP A 44 -26.70 -17.41 -9.17
CA TRP A 44 -26.03 -16.54 -10.14
C TRP A 44 -24.87 -17.22 -10.89
N TYR A 45 -24.36 -18.32 -10.36
CA TYR A 45 -23.26 -19.10 -10.93
C TYR A 45 -23.72 -20.41 -11.61
N ALA A 46 -25.00 -20.78 -11.53
CA ALA A 46 -25.48 -22.07 -12.02
C ALA A 46 -25.19 -22.33 -13.51
N GLY A 47 -25.45 -21.33 -14.36
CA GLY A 47 -25.12 -21.38 -15.79
C GLY A 47 -23.64 -21.56 -16.07
N SER A 48 -22.77 -20.96 -15.23
CA SER A 48 -21.31 -21.10 -15.36
C SER A 48 -20.85 -22.50 -14.93
N VAL A 49 -21.42 -23.06 -13.87
CA VAL A 49 -21.13 -24.45 -13.45
C VAL A 49 -21.54 -25.45 -14.54
N ALA A 50 -22.74 -25.30 -15.11
CA ALA A 50 -23.17 -26.12 -16.24
C ALA A 50 -22.19 -26.02 -17.42
N ALA A 51 -21.79 -24.79 -17.79
CA ALA A 51 -20.91 -24.56 -18.91
C ALA A 51 -19.52 -25.21 -18.73
N VAL A 52 -18.88 -25.01 -17.57
CA VAL A 52 -17.53 -25.57 -17.31
C VAL A 52 -17.57 -27.09 -17.11
N TYR A 53 -18.69 -27.64 -16.66
CA TYR A 53 -18.90 -29.07 -16.61
C TYR A 53 -19.04 -29.65 -18.01
N GLU A 54 -19.88 -29.07 -18.88
CA GLU A 54 -20.14 -29.57 -20.24
C GLU A 54 -18.90 -29.62 -21.13
N ILE A 55 -17.97 -28.67 -20.95
CA ILE A 55 -16.70 -28.62 -21.67
C ILE A 55 -15.55 -29.34 -20.94
N ALA A 56 -15.84 -30.11 -19.89
CA ALA A 56 -14.90 -30.92 -19.12
C ALA A 56 -13.75 -30.16 -18.43
N LEU A 57 -13.92 -28.86 -18.14
CA LEU A 57 -12.92 -28.05 -17.43
C LEU A 57 -13.01 -28.19 -15.91
N MET A 58 -14.23 -28.24 -15.35
CA MET A 58 -14.47 -28.51 -13.93
C MET A 58 -15.47 -29.62 -13.72
N GLU A 59 -15.31 -30.32 -12.61
CA GLU A 59 -16.20 -31.43 -12.16
C GLU A 59 -16.68 -31.12 -10.75
N GLY A 60 -17.71 -31.86 -10.29
CA GLY A 60 -18.11 -31.86 -8.89
C GLY A 60 -17.05 -32.47 -7.98
N VAL A 61 -17.19 -32.25 -6.69
CA VAL A 61 -16.43 -33.00 -5.66
C VAL A 61 -17.00 -34.45 -5.52
N SER A 62 -18.23 -34.66 -5.99
CA SER A 62 -18.87 -35.94 -6.18
C SER A 62 -19.84 -35.86 -7.37
N ASP A 63 -20.48 -36.98 -7.71
CA ASP A 63 -21.48 -37.03 -8.79
C ASP A 63 -22.70 -36.12 -8.55
N SER A 64 -22.97 -35.74 -7.29
CA SER A 64 -24.15 -34.97 -6.87
C SER A 64 -23.86 -33.67 -6.18
N SER A 65 -22.58 -33.32 -5.96
CA SER A 65 -22.18 -32.08 -5.26
C SER A 65 -21.08 -31.37 -6.00
N PHE A 66 -21.25 -30.07 -6.20
CA PHE A 66 -20.24 -29.16 -6.75
C PHE A 66 -19.35 -28.53 -5.68
N ASP A 67 -19.91 -28.31 -4.48
CA ASP A 67 -19.27 -27.66 -3.34
C ASP A 67 -18.74 -26.26 -3.67
N GLY A 68 -19.67 -25.42 -4.14
CA GLY A 68 -19.34 -24.08 -4.70
C GLY A 68 -18.70 -23.11 -3.74
N ASP A 69 -18.94 -23.26 -2.43
CA ASP A 69 -18.42 -22.35 -1.39
C ASP A 69 -17.01 -22.73 -0.90
N SER A 70 -16.56 -23.96 -1.13
CA SER A 70 -15.20 -24.37 -0.82
C SER A 70 -14.18 -23.66 -1.72
N GLU A 71 -13.03 -23.37 -1.16
CA GLU A 71 -11.90 -22.82 -1.90
C GLU A 71 -11.24 -23.88 -2.79
N ILE A 72 -10.64 -23.47 -3.89
CA ILE A 72 -9.84 -24.36 -4.73
C ILE A 72 -8.37 -24.30 -4.35
N SER A 73 -7.74 -25.47 -4.34
CA SER A 73 -6.32 -25.56 -4.06
C SER A 73 -5.46 -25.17 -5.29
N VAL A 74 -4.19 -24.81 -5.04
CA VAL A 74 -3.20 -24.59 -6.12
C VAL A 74 -3.14 -25.77 -7.07
N ALA A 75 -3.14 -27.03 -6.56
CA ALA A 75 -3.16 -28.22 -7.39
C ALA A 75 -4.40 -28.30 -8.31
N GLN A 76 -5.56 -27.92 -7.81
CA GLN A 76 -6.79 -27.88 -8.60
C GLN A 76 -6.76 -26.79 -9.67
N ALA A 77 -6.24 -25.60 -9.32
CA ALA A 77 -6.09 -24.49 -10.26
C ALA A 77 -5.12 -24.84 -11.41
N ILE A 78 -3.99 -25.47 -11.11
CA ILE A 78 -3.03 -25.99 -12.12
C ILE A 78 -3.67 -27.06 -12.99
N THR A 79 -4.47 -27.96 -12.41
CA THR A 79 -5.24 -28.97 -13.16
C THR A 79 -6.18 -28.32 -14.17
N ILE A 80 -6.89 -27.25 -13.76
CA ILE A 80 -7.79 -26.50 -14.63
C ILE A 80 -7.00 -25.79 -15.73
N ALA A 81 -5.88 -25.13 -15.43
CA ALA A 81 -5.03 -24.46 -16.40
C ALA A 81 -4.46 -25.45 -17.43
N ALA A 82 -4.01 -26.63 -16.99
CA ALA A 82 -3.56 -27.71 -17.88
C ALA A 82 -4.66 -28.18 -18.82
N ARG A 83 -5.89 -28.39 -18.31
CA ARG A 83 -7.06 -28.77 -19.13
C ARG A 83 -7.43 -27.69 -20.12
N LEU A 84 -7.44 -26.42 -19.69
CA LEU A 84 -7.70 -25.25 -20.53
C LEU A 84 -6.75 -25.18 -21.72
N HIS A 85 -5.43 -25.34 -21.47
CA HIS A 85 -4.39 -25.37 -22.49
C HIS A 85 -4.53 -26.59 -23.40
N SER A 86 -4.68 -27.80 -22.82
CA SER A 86 -4.78 -29.06 -23.54
C SER A 86 -5.97 -29.08 -24.53
N ILE A 87 -7.13 -28.58 -24.09
CA ILE A 87 -8.33 -28.48 -24.94
C ILE A 87 -8.11 -27.50 -26.10
N TYR A 88 -7.56 -26.33 -25.80
CA TYR A 88 -7.35 -25.29 -26.80
C TYR A 88 -6.33 -25.68 -27.86
N TYR A 89 -5.22 -26.33 -27.47
CA TYR A 89 -4.16 -26.76 -28.38
C TYR A 89 -4.32 -28.18 -28.89
N GLU A 90 -5.42 -28.88 -28.56
CA GLU A 90 -5.68 -30.26 -28.93
C GLU A 90 -4.53 -31.21 -28.57
N THR A 91 -3.92 -31.00 -27.38
CA THR A 91 -2.77 -31.78 -26.90
C THR A 91 -3.19 -32.72 -25.76
N GLU A 92 -2.59 -33.90 -25.70
CA GLU A 92 -2.84 -34.84 -24.60
C GLU A 92 -2.02 -34.48 -23.36
N ILE A 93 -2.59 -34.65 -22.19
CA ILE A 93 -1.91 -34.60 -20.90
C ILE A 93 -1.38 -36.01 -20.61
N PRO A 94 -0.03 -36.23 -20.66
CA PRO A 94 0.52 -37.56 -20.48
C PRO A 94 0.20 -38.15 -19.11
N GLU A 95 -0.14 -39.43 -19.06
CA GLU A 95 -0.29 -40.13 -17.78
C GLU A 95 1.07 -40.39 -17.13
N VAL A 96 1.13 -40.25 -15.81
CA VAL A 96 2.31 -40.59 -15.00
C VAL A 96 2.01 -41.77 -14.13
N SER A 97 2.91 -42.75 -14.12
CA SER A 97 2.72 -44.04 -13.46
C SER A 97 2.85 -44.00 -11.93
N THR A 98 3.44 -42.93 -11.39
CA THR A 98 3.71 -42.78 -9.96
C THR A 98 3.59 -41.32 -9.56
N GLY A 99 3.23 -41.04 -8.31
CA GLY A 99 3.21 -39.68 -7.77
C GLY A 99 1.85 -39.25 -7.21
N ARG A 100 1.71 -37.98 -6.91
CA ARG A 100 0.47 -37.37 -6.43
C ARG A 100 -0.52 -37.24 -7.61
N TRP A 101 -1.82 -37.28 -7.35
CA TRP A 101 -2.87 -37.22 -8.37
C TRP A 101 -2.74 -36.05 -9.35
N PHE A 102 -2.17 -34.94 -8.91
CA PHE A 102 -2.00 -33.71 -9.70
C PHE A 102 -0.65 -33.67 -10.44
N GLN A 103 0.28 -34.61 -10.21
CA GLN A 103 1.65 -34.51 -10.74
C GLN A 103 1.70 -34.38 -12.27
N LYS A 104 0.88 -35.14 -12.98
CA LYS A 104 0.79 -35.06 -14.44
C LYS A 104 0.43 -33.66 -14.95
N TYR A 105 -0.42 -32.94 -14.23
CA TYR A 105 -0.82 -31.59 -14.59
C TYR A 105 0.27 -30.55 -14.30
N VAL A 106 0.99 -30.71 -13.20
CA VAL A 106 2.18 -29.90 -12.89
C VAL A 106 3.26 -30.09 -13.95
N ASP A 107 3.60 -31.35 -14.28
CA ASP A 107 4.60 -31.66 -15.30
C ASP A 107 4.19 -31.10 -16.68
N TYR A 108 2.92 -31.23 -17.03
CA TYR A 108 2.36 -30.65 -18.26
C TYR A 108 2.50 -29.13 -18.28
N CYS A 109 2.11 -28.43 -17.20
CA CYS A 109 2.20 -26.99 -17.11
C CYS A 109 3.64 -26.47 -17.13
N LEU A 110 4.58 -27.17 -16.50
CA LEU A 110 6.02 -26.87 -16.58
C LEU A 110 6.55 -27.00 -18.01
N ASN A 111 6.22 -28.11 -18.69
CA ASN A 111 6.67 -28.36 -20.05
C ASN A 111 6.12 -27.35 -21.06
N ASN A 112 4.91 -26.83 -20.84
CA ASN A 112 4.26 -25.84 -21.69
C ASN A 112 4.46 -24.40 -21.19
N LYS A 113 5.30 -24.18 -20.17
CA LYS A 113 5.65 -22.86 -19.61
C LYS A 113 4.43 -22.07 -19.07
N ILE A 114 3.40 -22.78 -18.64
CA ILE A 114 2.24 -22.20 -17.96
C ILE A 114 2.61 -21.83 -16.52
N ILE A 115 3.51 -22.62 -15.92
CA ILE A 115 4.10 -22.36 -14.62
C ILE A 115 5.63 -22.48 -14.71
N THR A 116 6.30 -21.90 -13.73
CA THR A 116 7.75 -22.06 -13.52
C THR A 116 8.04 -23.02 -12.37
N SER A 117 9.23 -23.59 -12.35
CA SER A 117 9.68 -24.41 -11.22
C SER A 117 9.74 -23.52 -9.97
N ASN A 118 9.19 -24.02 -8.87
CA ASN A 118 9.12 -23.32 -7.58
C ASN A 118 8.18 -22.10 -7.54
N GLN A 119 7.27 -21.95 -8.51
CA GLN A 119 6.28 -20.88 -8.48
C GLN A 119 5.33 -20.99 -7.27
N PHE A 120 5.05 -22.21 -6.82
CA PHE A 120 4.16 -22.47 -5.69
C PHE A 120 4.90 -23.23 -4.59
N ASP A 121 4.80 -22.76 -3.36
CA ASP A 121 5.35 -23.36 -2.14
C ASP A 121 4.58 -24.59 -1.68
N SER A 122 3.26 -24.55 -1.84
CA SER A 122 2.35 -25.64 -1.47
C SER A 122 1.24 -25.82 -2.48
N TYR A 123 1.06 -27.04 -2.94
CA TYR A 123 -0.02 -27.41 -3.86
C TYR A 123 -1.36 -27.67 -3.14
N SER A 124 -1.34 -27.80 -1.81
CA SER A 124 -2.55 -28.08 -1.01
C SER A 124 -3.21 -26.82 -0.45
N ARG A 125 -2.50 -25.69 -0.40
CA ARG A 125 -3.11 -24.43 0.03
C ARG A 125 -4.12 -23.91 -0.99
N SER A 126 -4.98 -23.01 -0.55
CA SER A 126 -5.91 -22.30 -1.45
C SER A 126 -5.14 -21.43 -2.43
N VAL A 127 -5.59 -21.40 -3.68
CA VAL A 127 -5.05 -20.51 -4.71
C VAL A 127 -5.61 -19.10 -4.51
N LEU A 128 -4.77 -18.09 -4.66
CA LEU A 128 -5.17 -16.70 -4.57
C LEU A 128 -5.76 -16.19 -5.89
N SER A 129 -6.55 -15.13 -5.82
CA SER A 129 -7.24 -14.55 -6.99
C SER A 129 -6.27 -14.18 -8.11
N TYR A 130 -5.14 -13.53 -7.78
CA TYR A 130 -4.15 -13.16 -8.78
C TYR A 130 -3.44 -14.38 -9.39
N GLU A 131 -3.08 -15.38 -8.56
CA GLU A 131 -2.41 -16.59 -9.03
C GLU A 131 -3.26 -17.37 -10.05
N MET A 132 -4.59 -17.42 -9.81
CA MET A 132 -5.49 -18.07 -10.76
C MET A 132 -5.59 -17.29 -12.08
N VAL A 133 -5.57 -15.95 -12.03
CA VAL A 133 -5.57 -15.11 -13.24
C VAL A 133 -4.29 -15.32 -14.03
N GLU A 134 -3.11 -15.32 -13.39
CA GLU A 134 -1.83 -15.62 -14.04
C GLU A 134 -1.83 -17.01 -14.71
N LEU A 135 -2.30 -18.03 -13.99
CA LEU A 135 -2.40 -19.41 -14.54
C LEU A 135 -3.26 -19.47 -15.81
N PHE A 136 -4.41 -18.80 -15.81
CA PHE A 136 -5.32 -18.82 -16.96
C PHE A 136 -4.84 -17.90 -18.08
N ALA A 137 -4.20 -16.79 -17.76
CA ALA A 137 -3.57 -15.90 -18.77
C ALA A 137 -2.42 -16.61 -19.47
N ALA A 138 -1.61 -17.39 -18.75
CA ALA A 138 -0.51 -18.17 -19.32
C ALA A 138 -0.97 -19.40 -20.10
N ALA A 139 -2.16 -19.94 -19.82
CA ALA A 139 -2.68 -21.14 -20.47
C ALA A 139 -3.12 -20.91 -21.92
N LEU A 140 -3.46 -19.67 -22.32
CA LEU A 140 -3.97 -19.35 -23.64
C LEU A 140 -3.21 -18.15 -24.24
N PRO A 141 -3.12 -18.02 -25.58
CA PRO A 141 -2.41 -16.90 -26.21
C PRO A 141 -3.15 -15.57 -25.96
N LYS A 142 -2.42 -14.46 -25.88
CA LYS A 142 -2.99 -13.13 -25.61
C LYS A 142 -4.10 -12.73 -26.59
N GLU A 143 -4.00 -13.16 -27.82
CA GLU A 143 -5.00 -12.93 -28.88
C GLU A 143 -6.34 -13.59 -28.60
N PHE A 144 -6.37 -14.55 -27.69
CA PHE A 144 -7.61 -15.17 -27.22
C PHE A 144 -8.46 -14.23 -26.36
N TYR A 145 -7.86 -13.19 -25.81
CA TYR A 145 -8.43 -12.21 -24.89
C TYR A 145 -8.66 -10.83 -25.50
N PRO A 146 -9.40 -10.69 -26.62
CA PRO A 146 -9.67 -9.38 -27.20
C PRO A 146 -10.41 -8.50 -26.20
N ALA A 147 -10.01 -7.25 -26.10
CA ALA A 147 -10.67 -6.27 -25.25
C ALA A 147 -12.09 -5.98 -25.74
N ILE A 148 -13.06 -6.05 -24.86
CA ILE A 148 -14.45 -5.63 -25.06
C ILE A 148 -14.86 -4.49 -24.12
N ASN A 149 -14.04 -4.22 -23.08
CA ASN A 149 -14.15 -3.10 -22.15
C ASN A 149 -12.93 -2.18 -22.32
N ASN A 150 -12.99 -0.99 -21.73
CA ASN A 150 -11.90 -0.03 -21.70
C ASN A 150 -11.65 0.39 -20.23
N ILE A 151 -11.08 -0.52 -19.47
CA ILE A 151 -10.74 -0.31 -18.06
C ILE A 151 -9.27 0.11 -17.99
N SER A 152 -9.01 1.31 -17.50
CA SER A 152 -7.65 1.87 -17.37
C SER A 152 -7.03 1.64 -15.99
N LYS A 153 -7.84 1.37 -14.97
CA LYS A 153 -7.37 1.16 -13.59
C LYS A 153 -8.37 0.30 -12.80
N VAL A 154 -7.84 -0.60 -12.00
CA VAL A 154 -8.54 -1.31 -10.92
C VAL A 154 -7.93 -0.82 -9.61
N HIS A 155 -8.74 -0.27 -8.72
CA HIS A 155 -8.24 0.56 -7.60
C HIS A 155 -7.42 -0.21 -6.55
N ASP A 156 -7.64 -1.52 -6.42
CA ASP A 156 -6.89 -2.40 -5.52
C ASP A 156 -5.83 -3.25 -6.24
N VAL A 157 -5.47 -2.87 -7.49
CA VAL A 157 -4.41 -3.51 -8.28
C VAL A 157 -3.40 -2.44 -8.70
N PRO A 158 -2.35 -2.22 -7.89
CA PRO A 158 -1.32 -1.23 -8.19
C PRO A 158 -0.60 -1.51 -9.51
N SER A 159 -0.25 -0.44 -10.24
CA SER A 159 0.44 -0.57 -11.53
C SER A 159 1.86 -1.14 -11.45
N GLY A 160 2.47 -1.12 -10.26
CA GLY A 160 3.82 -1.63 -10.02
C GLY A 160 3.90 -3.09 -9.58
N ILE A 161 2.79 -3.84 -9.59
CA ILE A 161 2.78 -5.25 -9.16
C ILE A 161 2.83 -6.19 -10.38
N ASP A 162 3.51 -7.33 -10.26
CA ASP A 162 3.80 -8.24 -11.37
C ASP A 162 2.54 -8.76 -12.07
N PHE A 163 1.48 -9.07 -11.33
CA PHE A 163 0.21 -9.59 -11.89
C PHE A 163 -0.71 -8.52 -12.49
N HIS A 164 -0.33 -7.22 -12.44
CA HIS A 164 -1.17 -6.12 -12.91
C HIS A 164 -1.69 -6.31 -14.33
N ASP A 165 -0.79 -6.62 -15.27
CA ASP A 165 -1.14 -6.68 -16.69
C ASP A 165 -2.10 -7.83 -17.01
N ASP A 166 -1.98 -8.96 -16.34
CA ASP A 166 -2.87 -10.12 -16.52
C ASP A 166 -4.27 -9.84 -15.94
N VAL A 167 -4.33 -9.16 -14.80
CA VAL A 167 -5.61 -8.73 -14.23
C VAL A 167 -6.29 -7.73 -15.16
N MET A 168 -5.56 -6.72 -15.66
CA MET A 168 -6.08 -5.72 -16.61
C MET A 168 -6.53 -6.37 -17.92
N LEU A 169 -5.80 -7.37 -18.42
CA LEU A 169 -6.18 -8.16 -19.58
C LEU A 169 -7.56 -8.80 -19.36
N PHE A 170 -7.79 -9.42 -18.20
CA PHE A 170 -9.03 -10.12 -17.88
C PHE A 170 -10.22 -9.18 -17.67
N TYR A 171 -10.02 -8.01 -17.05
CA TYR A 171 -11.04 -6.98 -16.97
C TYR A 171 -11.43 -6.45 -18.35
N ASN A 172 -10.45 -6.14 -19.18
CA ASN A 172 -10.68 -5.62 -20.53
C ASN A 172 -11.31 -6.68 -21.45
N ALA A 173 -10.99 -7.97 -21.28
CA ALA A 173 -11.61 -9.06 -21.99
C ALA A 173 -13.05 -9.39 -21.48
N GLY A 174 -13.51 -8.78 -20.39
CA GLY A 174 -14.82 -9.05 -19.80
C GLY A 174 -14.95 -10.38 -19.05
N ILE A 175 -13.82 -10.94 -18.64
CA ILE A 175 -13.74 -12.16 -17.84
C ILE A 175 -13.94 -11.83 -16.36
N LEU A 176 -13.25 -10.79 -15.89
CA LEU A 176 -13.45 -10.20 -14.56
C LEU A 176 -14.35 -8.97 -14.65
N ASN A 177 -15.15 -8.75 -13.60
CA ASN A 177 -15.99 -7.55 -13.47
C ASN A 177 -15.99 -6.96 -12.05
N GLY A 178 -15.08 -7.42 -11.18
CA GLY A 178 -14.96 -7.00 -9.80
C GLY A 178 -15.99 -7.62 -8.85
N ASN A 179 -15.86 -7.23 -7.57
CA ASN A 179 -16.72 -7.71 -6.48
C ASN A 179 -17.77 -6.66 -6.07
N ASP A 180 -17.67 -5.45 -6.60
CA ASP A 180 -18.53 -4.31 -6.31
C ASP A 180 -18.65 -3.36 -7.51
N SER A 181 -19.35 -2.23 -7.36
CA SER A 181 -19.59 -1.27 -8.44
C SER A 181 -18.35 -0.50 -8.89
N ILE A 182 -17.30 -0.44 -8.08
CA ILE A 182 -16.02 0.19 -8.42
C ILE A 182 -14.97 -0.80 -8.93
N GLY A 183 -15.33 -2.09 -9.00
CA GLY A 183 -14.51 -3.11 -9.62
C GLY A 183 -13.39 -3.66 -8.75
N THR A 184 -13.58 -3.78 -7.44
CA THR A 184 -12.61 -4.36 -6.52
C THR A 184 -12.26 -5.80 -6.90
N PHE A 185 -10.99 -6.13 -7.02
CA PHE A 185 -10.50 -7.45 -7.45
C PHE A 185 -10.24 -8.39 -6.28
N LEU A 186 -9.65 -7.90 -5.18
CA LEU A 186 -9.16 -8.65 -4.03
C LEU A 186 -8.08 -9.68 -4.42
N PRO A 187 -6.89 -9.23 -4.89
CA PRO A 187 -5.88 -10.12 -5.45
C PRO A 187 -5.38 -11.19 -4.49
N MET A 188 -5.28 -10.88 -3.20
CA MET A 188 -4.74 -11.79 -2.18
C MET A 188 -5.80 -12.68 -1.52
N SER A 189 -7.07 -12.56 -1.91
CA SER A 189 -8.13 -13.44 -1.38
C SER A 189 -8.11 -14.80 -2.07
N ALA A 190 -8.41 -15.85 -1.31
CA ALA A 190 -8.63 -17.17 -1.85
C ALA A 190 -9.88 -17.23 -2.76
N ILE A 191 -9.85 -18.08 -3.76
CA ILE A 191 -10.96 -18.26 -4.72
C ILE A 191 -11.81 -19.47 -4.38
N THR A 192 -13.12 -19.23 -4.29
CA THR A 192 -14.08 -20.32 -4.16
C THR A 192 -14.37 -21.00 -5.51
N ARG A 193 -14.81 -22.27 -5.47
CA ARG A 193 -15.13 -23.05 -6.66
C ARG A 193 -16.21 -22.39 -7.54
N LYS A 194 -17.23 -21.78 -6.95
CA LYS A 194 -18.27 -21.06 -7.70
C LYS A 194 -17.71 -19.83 -8.44
N ARG A 195 -16.78 -19.08 -7.84
CA ARG A 195 -16.11 -17.95 -8.50
C ARG A 195 -15.17 -18.42 -9.61
N ALA A 196 -14.42 -19.50 -9.36
CA ALA A 196 -13.56 -20.12 -10.35
C ALA A 196 -14.36 -20.59 -11.57
N ALA A 197 -15.52 -21.23 -11.37
CA ALA A 197 -16.40 -21.64 -12.46
C ALA A 197 -16.88 -20.46 -13.33
N VAL A 198 -17.22 -19.32 -12.72
CA VAL A 198 -17.62 -18.12 -13.47
C VAL A 198 -16.48 -17.54 -14.29
N ILE A 199 -15.31 -17.38 -13.69
CA ILE A 199 -14.11 -16.86 -14.38
C ILE A 199 -13.73 -17.81 -15.53
N LEU A 200 -13.71 -19.11 -15.28
CA LEU A 200 -13.37 -20.13 -16.25
C LEU A 200 -14.36 -20.20 -17.42
N SER A 201 -15.66 -20.13 -17.12
CA SER A 201 -16.73 -20.09 -18.12
C SER A 201 -16.56 -18.89 -19.08
N ARG A 202 -16.23 -17.70 -18.55
CA ARG A 202 -15.94 -16.49 -19.34
C ARG A 202 -14.60 -16.55 -20.05
N THR A 203 -13.63 -17.24 -19.46
CA THR A 203 -12.33 -17.49 -20.12
C THR A 203 -12.53 -18.35 -21.36
N ALA A 204 -13.18 -19.52 -21.23
CA ALA A 204 -13.32 -20.49 -22.31
C ALA A 204 -14.38 -20.07 -23.35
N ILE A 205 -15.49 -19.46 -22.92
CA ILE A 205 -16.68 -19.18 -23.76
C ILE A 205 -16.86 -17.67 -23.90
N ARG A 206 -16.56 -17.13 -25.11
CA ARG A 206 -16.58 -15.68 -25.37
C ARG A 206 -17.93 -15.03 -25.17
N GLU A 207 -19.01 -15.75 -25.44
CA GLU A 207 -20.38 -15.30 -25.30
C GLU A 207 -20.76 -15.02 -23.83
N ASN A 208 -20.04 -15.63 -22.87
CA ASN A 208 -20.25 -15.43 -21.44
C ASN A 208 -19.51 -14.19 -20.90
N ARG A 209 -18.66 -13.55 -21.72
CA ARG A 209 -17.90 -12.35 -21.33
C ARG A 209 -18.82 -11.15 -21.17
N MET A 210 -18.52 -10.30 -20.20
CA MET A 210 -19.38 -9.20 -19.81
C MET A 210 -18.85 -7.85 -20.32
N LYS A 211 -19.75 -7.04 -20.86
CA LYS A 211 -19.52 -5.59 -21.07
C LYS A 211 -19.98 -4.83 -19.84
N PHE A 212 -19.16 -3.97 -19.31
CA PHE A 212 -19.46 -3.13 -18.14
C PHE A 212 -18.62 -1.86 -18.13
N THR A 213 -18.97 -0.95 -17.24
CA THR A 213 -18.18 0.21 -16.85
C THR A 213 -18.21 0.31 -15.35
N PHE A 214 -17.12 0.77 -14.73
CA PHE A 214 -17.09 1.03 -13.31
C PHE A 214 -17.61 2.42 -12.99
N GLU A 215 -18.12 2.59 -11.77
CA GLU A 215 -18.23 3.91 -11.18
C GLU A 215 -16.83 4.52 -11.03
N LYS A 216 -16.75 5.86 -11.06
CA LYS A 216 -15.46 6.55 -10.93
C LYS A 216 -14.79 6.13 -9.62
N ALA A 217 -13.55 5.66 -9.71
CA ALA A 217 -12.74 5.34 -8.54
C ALA A 217 -12.60 6.56 -7.63
N LYS A 218 -12.57 6.33 -6.32
CA LYS A 218 -12.39 7.39 -5.33
C LYS A 218 -11.04 8.06 -5.48
N GLU A 219 -10.99 9.35 -5.25
CA GLU A 219 -9.74 10.13 -5.18
C GLU A 219 -9.11 10.08 -3.78
N LYS A 220 -9.91 9.73 -2.77
CA LYS A 220 -9.48 9.63 -1.37
C LYS A 220 -10.11 8.44 -0.69
N TYR A 221 -9.37 7.82 0.20
CA TYR A 221 -9.75 6.66 1.00
C TYR A 221 -9.62 6.98 2.49
N SER A 222 -10.61 6.64 3.30
CA SER A 222 -10.48 6.73 4.75
C SER A 222 -9.61 5.58 5.29
N ALA A 223 -9.01 5.79 6.46
CA ALA A 223 -8.22 4.76 7.14
C ALA A 223 -9.05 3.48 7.39
N ASN A 224 -10.34 3.60 7.74
CA ASN A 224 -11.21 2.45 7.95
C ASN A 224 -11.44 1.64 6.66
N GLU A 225 -11.65 2.29 5.52
CA GLU A 225 -11.80 1.60 4.23
C GLU A 225 -10.55 0.81 3.88
N ILE A 226 -9.37 1.38 4.13
CA ILE A 226 -8.09 0.71 3.87
C ILE A 226 -7.93 -0.53 4.76
N LEU A 227 -8.14 -0.39 6.06
CA LEU A 227 -8.04 -1.51 7.00
C LEU A 227 -9.04 -2.63 6.66
N THR A 228 -10.29 -2.27 6.34
CA THR A 228 -11.32 -3.25 5.93
C THR A 228 -10.94 -3.96 4.63
N LEU A 229 -10.45 -3.22 3.63
CA LEU A 229 -10.04 -3.83 2.36
C LEU A 229 -8.88 -4.81 2.53
N LEU A 230 -7.90 -4.46 3.34
CA LEU A 230 -6.78 -5.36 3.63
C LEU A 230 -7.24 -6.59 4.41
N GLU A 231 -8.11 -6.43 5.39
CA GLU A 231 -8.68 -7.55 6.16
C GLU A 231 -9.43 -8.55 5.25
N LEU A 232 -10.16 -8.09 4.24
CA LEU A 232 -10.87 -8.94 3.27
C LEU A 232 -9.93 -9.78 2.41
N GLN A 233 -8.64 -9.45 2.35
CA GLN A 233 -7.65 -10.11 1.50
C GLN A 233 -6.68 -10.99 2.27
N THR A 234 -6.75 -11.00 3.59
CA THR A 234 -5.84 -11.78 4.43
C THR A 234 -6.33 -13.22 4.62
N THR A 235 -5.38 -14.12 4.70
CA THR A 235 -5.64 -15.47 5.23
C THR A 235 -5.73 -15.36 6.75
N LYS A 236 -6.87 -15.74 7.32
CA LYS A 236 -7.07 -15.71 8.78
C LYS A 236 -6.55 -16.98 9.41
N ASP A 237 -5.75 -16.82 10.45
CA ASP A 237 -5.39 -17.86 11.41
C ASP A 237 -6.43 -17.87 12.55
N THR A 238 -6.54 -18.98 13.26
CA THR A 238 -7.40 -19.08 14.46
C THR A 238 -7.06 -18.02 15.50
N LEU A 239 -5.80 -17.60 15.60
CA LEU A 239 -5.36 -16.54 16.50
C LEU A 239 -5.87 -15.15 16.10
N ASP A 240 -6.20 -14.92 14.84
CA ASP A 240 -6.80 -13.67 14.37
C ASP A 240 -8.27 -13.53 14.76
N GLU A 241 -8.95 -14.66 15.01
CA GLU A 241 -10.35 -14.69 15.46
C GLU A 241 -10.51 -14.54 16.97
N ILE A 242 -9.43 -14.73 17.74
CA ILE A 242 -9.43 -14.61 19.21
C ILE A 242 -9.17 -13.16 19.59
N LEU A 243 -10.22 -12.45 19.99
CA LEU A 243 -10.11 -11.11 20.55
C LEU A 243 -9.55 -11.20 21.98
N LEU A 244 -8.44 -10.51 22.27
CA LEU A 244 -7.83 -10.49 23.62
C LEU A 244 -8.14 -9.21 24.39
N ALA A 245 -8.10 -8.06 23.73
CA ALA A 245 -8.32 -6.79 24.37
C ALA A 245 -8.99 -5.79 23.41
N ALA A 246 -9.71 -4.82 23.96
CA ALA A 246 -10.32 -3.75 23.20
C ALA A 246 -10.32 -2.43 23.96
N TYR A 247 -10.31 -1.31 23.22
CA TYR A 247 -10.49 0.04 23.76
C TYR A 247 -10.94 0.99 22.64
N GLY A 248 -12.01 1.73 22.89
CA GLY A 248 -12.42 2.86 22.02
C GLY A 248 -12.69 2.48 20.55
N GLY A 249 -13.21 1.28 20.28
CA GLY A 249 -13.46 0.79 18.93
C GLY A 249 -12.23 0.22 18.20
N CYS A 250 -11.11 0.08 18.91
CA CYS A 250 -9.91 -0.63 18.46
C CYS A 250 -9.76 -1.92 19.25
N SER A 251 -9.16 -2.95 18.66
CA SER A 251 -9.02 -4.26 19.28
C SER A 251 -7.66 -4.87 18.97
N ILE A 252 -7.25 -5.78 19.84
CA ILE A 252 -6.05 -6.61 19.68
C ILE A 252 -6.46 -8.09 19.69
N THR A 253 -6.02 -8.81 18.70
CA THR A 253 -6.20 -10.26 18.59
C THR A 253 -5.08 -11.02 19.30
N ALA A 254 -5.27 -12.32 19.46
CA ALA A 254 -4.22 -13.20 19.99
C ALA A 254 -2.97 -13.21 19.08
N ALA A 255 -3.15 -13.11 17.76
CA ALA A 255 -2.06 -13.00 16.81
C ALA A 255 -1.24 -11.73 17.03
N GLU A 256 -1.89 -10.57 17.18
CA GLU A 256 -1.21 -9.30 17.45
C GLU A 256 -0.51 -9.31 18.81
N TYR A 257 -1.14 -9.88 19.85
CA TYR A 257 -0.49 -10.04 21.17
C TYR A 257 0.77 -10.88 21.08
N ARG A 258 0.74 -12.00 20.35
CA ARG A 258 1.90 -12.89 20.15
C ARG A 258 3.07 -12.12 19.53
N TYR A 259 2.81 -11.28 18.55
CA TYR A 259 3.82 -10.40 17.93
C TYR A 259 4.38 -9.38 18.93
N TYR A 260 3.52 -8.65 19.66
CA TYR A 260 3.98 -7.66 20.63
C TYR A 260 4.75 -8.30 21.79
N SER A 261 4.35 -9.47 22.23
CA SER A 261 5.12 -10.26 23.23
C SER A 261 6.49 -10.66 22.70
N PHE A 262 6.57 -11.08 21.44
CA PHE A 262 7.83 -11.46 20.79
C PHE A 262 8.81 -10.27 20.71
N ILE A 263 8.39 -9.10 20.24
CA ILE A 263 9.27 -7.91 20.15
C ILE A 263 9.61 -7.30 21.50
N SER A 264 8.90 -7.70 22.56
CA SER A 264 9.12 -7.28 23.95
C SER A 264 9.92 -8.30 24.76
N ASP A 265 10.51 -9.33 24.12
CA ASP A 265 11.24 -10.43 24.77
C ASP A 265 10.42 -11.16 25.87
N GLY A 266 9.09 -11.21 25.70
CA GLY A 266 8.16 -11.79 26.66
C GLY A 266 7.94 -10.97 27.93
N ASP A 267 8.43 -9.74 28.02
CA ASP A 267 8.19 -8.82 29.13
C ASP A 267 6.73 -8.30 29.07
N ASN A 268 5.92 -8.70 30.01
CA ASN A 268 4.48 -8.35 30.03
C ASN A 268 4.24 -6.83 30.09
N ALA A 269 5.04 -6.07 30.84
CA ALA A 269 4.85 -4.63 30.95
C ALA A 269 5.21 -3.90 29.65
N LYS A 270 6.27 -4.33 28.98
CA LYS A 270 6.62 -3.81 27.64
C LYS A 270 5.57 -4.21 26.62
N THR A 271 5.14 -5.47 26.62
CA THR A 271 4.07 -5.96 25.72
C THR A 271 2.79 -5.11 25.86
N GLU A 272 2.34 -4.88 27.09
CA GLU A 272 1.17 -4.02 27.34
C GLU A 272 1.39 -2.58 26.85
N ASN A 273 2.58 -2.04 27.02
CA ASN A 273 2.93 -0.70 26.54
C ASN A 273 2.89 -0.60 25.01
N GLU A 274 3.40 -1.61 24.28
CA GLU A 274 3.33 -1.69 22.81
C GLU A 274 1.88 -1.80 22.32
N ILE A 275 1.08 -2.63 22.98
CA ILE A 275 -0.35 -2.78 22.68
C ILE A 275 -1.09 -1.44 22.88
N LYS A 276 -0.88 -0.78 24.01
CA LYS A 276 -1.47 0.52 24.29
C LYS A 276 -1.05 1.58 23.26
N PHE A 277 0.20 1.55 22.84
CA PHE A 277 0.70 2.44 21.79
C PHE A 277 0.02 2.17 20.45
N SER A 278 -0.08 0.92 20.02
CA SER A 278 -0.75 0.54 18.76
C SER A 278 -2.23 0.96 18.76
N ILE A 279 -2.94 0.71 19.86
CA ILE A 279 -4.34 1.14 20.03
C ILE A 279 -4.45 2.67 19.99
N ALA A 280 -3.54 3.39 20.63
CA ALA A 280 -3.55 4.86 20.63
C ALA A 280 -3.35 5.42 19.22
N VAL A 281 -2.42 4.85 18.44
CA VAL A 281 -2.18 5.21 17.04
C VAL A 281 -3.42 4.94 16.20
N GLU A 282 -3.98 3.73 16.27
CA GLU A 282 -5.19 3.37 15.51
C GLU A 282 -6.38 4.29 15.85
N LYS A 283 -6.59 4.53 17.15
CA LYS A 283 -7.65 5.42 17.61
C LYS A 283 -7.44 6.87 17.15
N TYR A 284 -6.21 7.38 17.25
CA TYR A 284 -5.89 8.74 16.81
C TYR A 284 -6.19 8.93 15.32
N ILE A 285 -5.76 7.98 14.49
CA ILE A 285 -6.01 7.97 13.03
C ILE A 285 -7.52 7.97 12.73
N LYS A 286 -8.29 7.17 13.47
CA LYS A 286 -9.76 7.12 13.34
C LYS A 286 -10.42 8.42 13.78
N ASP A 287 -10.03 8.96 14.93
CA ASP A 287 -10.62 10.18 15.51
C ASP A 287 -10.37 11.43 14.66
N MET A 288 -9.19 11.53 14.02
CA MET A 288 -8.89 12.62 13.10
C MET A 288 -9.57 12.47 11.72
N ASN A 289 -10.31 11.38 11.49
CA ASN A 289 -10.92 11.03 10.20
C ASN A 289 -9.93 11.12 9.04
N LEU A 290 -8.73 10.57 9.23
CA LEU A 290 -7.66 10.60 8.24
C LEU A 290 -8.15 10.05 6.90
N THR A 291 -7.95 10.84 5.85
CA THR A 291 -8.13 10.38 4.47
C THR A 291 -6.80 10.48 3.74
N VAL A 292 -6.51 9.48 2.93
CA VAL A 292 -5.29 9.41 2.13
C VAL A 292 -5.61 9.57 0.65
N SER A 293 -4.65 10.06 -0.12
CA SER A 293 -4.75 10.14 -1.58
C SER A 293 -4.81 8.74 -2.21
N ALA A 294 -5.26 8.65 -3.45
CA ALA A 294 -5.21 7.39 -4.20
C ALA A 294 -3.78 6.87 -4.38
N GLU A 295 -2.78 7.76 -4.45
CA GLU A 295 -1.36 7.41 -4.54
C GLU A 295 -0.84 6.79 -3.23
N ASP A 296 -1.13 7.41 -2.09
CA ASP A 296 -0.74 6.87 -0.78
C ASP A 296 -1.44 5.53 -0.50
N TYR A 297 -2.71 5.41 -0.89
CA TYR A 297 -3.46 4.16 -0.82
C TYR A 297 -2.78 3.05 -1.64
N GLU A 298 -2.40 3.34 -2.89
CA GLU A 298 -1.69 2.40 -3.76
C GLU A 298 -0.33 1.99 -3.15
N ALA A 299 0.39 2.93 -2.52
CA ALA A 299 1.64 2.65 -1.81
C ALA A 299 1.44 1.73 -0.58
N ILE A 300 0.32 1.86 0.13
CA ILE A 300 -0.05 0.95 1.23
C ILE A 300 -0.28 -0.46 0.69
N LEU A 301 -1.05 -0.60 -0.39
CA LEU A 301 -1.31 -1.88 -1.02
C LEU A 301 -0.02 -2.55 -1.51
N LEU A 302 0.85 -1.81 -2.19
CA LEU A 302 2.15 -2.31 -2.63
C LEU A 302 3.00 -2.81 -1.46
N SER A 303 2.99 -2.12 -0.33
CA SER A 303 3.75 -2.53 0.86
C SER A 303 3.25 -3.85 1.45
N TYR A 304 1.96 -4.18 1.27
CA TYR A 304 1.38 -5.45 1.69
C TYR A 304 1.57 -6.55 0.63
N TYR A 305 1.39 -6.23 -0.66
CA TYR A 305 1.43 -7.24 -1.72
C TYR A 305 2.86 -7.67 -2.10
N ALA A 306 3.79 -6.72 -2.19
CA ALA A 306 5.14 -7.00 -2.67
C ALA A 306 5.88 -8.11 -1.90
N PRO A 307 5.84 -8.21 -0.56
CA PRO A 307 6.47 -9.31 0.14
C PRO A 307 5.88 -10.69 -0.21
N ARG A 308 4.60 -10.75 -0.59
CA ARG A 308 3.90 -11.99 -0.96
C ARG A 308 4.20 -12.43 -2.39
N THR A 309 4.50 -11.50 -3.29
CA THR A 309 4.73 -11.77 -4.72
C THR A 309 6.22 -11.84 -5.08
N ALA A 310 7.11 -11.27 -4.26
CA ALA A 310 8.54 -11.13 -4.52
C ALA A 310 9.36 -12.43 -4.48
N GLY A 311 8.75 -13.57 -4.21
CA GLY A 311 9.49 -14.81 -4.09
C GLY A 311 8.78 -15.99 -4.74
N TYR A 312 9.31 -16.47 -5.82
CA TYR A 312 9.04 -17.81 -6.31
C TYR A 312 9.54 -18.82 -5.28
N GLY A 313 8.63 -19.29 -4.45
CA GLY A 313 8.90 -20.09 -3.27
C GLY A 313 8.51 -19.30 -2.04
N ASN A 314 7.22 -19.22 -1.80
CA ASN A 314 6.57 -18.55 -0.67
C ASN A 314 6.95 -19.06 0.72
N THR A 315 7.84 -20.04 0.83
CA THR A 315 8.48 -20.37 2.10
C THR A 315 9.03 -19.11 2.75
N SER A 316 9.59 -18.17 1.97
CA SER A 316 10.18 -16.96 2.55
C SER A 316 9.17 -16.00 3.17
N TYR A 317 7.96 -15.84 2.61
CA TYR A 317 6.96 -14.92 3.19
C TYR A 317 6.35 -15.50 4.47
N PHE A 318 5.78 -16.70 4.43
CA PHE A 318 5.16 -17.32 5.59
C PHE A 318 6.20 -17.71 6.66
N ASP A 319 7.41 -18.16 6.27
CA ASP A 319 8.52 -18.37 7.21
C ASP A 319 8.96 -17.08 7.88
N SER A 320 8.94 -15.94 7.18
CA SER A 320 9.25 -14.64 7.79
C SER A 320 8.17 -14.18 8.75
N LEU A 321 6.90 -14.44 8.44
CA LEU A 321 5.79 -14.20 9.37
C LEU A 321 5.92 -15.09 10.63
N ASP A 322 6.19 -16.37 10.45
CA ASP A 322 6.41 -17.30 11.58
C ASP A 322 7.62 -16.90 12.43
N ALA A 323 8.73 -16.50 11.79
CA ALA A 323 9.93 -16.03 12.48
C ALA A 323 9.66 -14.77 13.32
N THR A 324 8.75 -13.91 12.87
CA THR A 324 8.34 -12.70 13.59
C THR A 324 7.07 -12.86 14.41
N ARG A 325 6.51 -14.08 14.45
CA ARG A 325 5.27 -14.39 15.17
C ARG A 325 4.04 -13.63 14.65
N LEU A 326 4.07 -13.16 13.42
CA LEU A 326 2.94 -12.52 12.74
C LEU A 326 2.08 -13.56 12.02
N THR A 327 0.80 -13.25 11.88
CA THR A 327 -0.09 -13.85 10.90
C THR A 327 -0.19 -12.93 9.69
N ASP A 328 -0.77 -13.39 8.61
CA ASP A 328 -1.02 -12.56 7.43
C ASP A 328 -1.93 -11.35 7.76
N ALA A 329 -2.97 -11.56 8.55
CA ALA A 329 -3.88 -10.49 8.97
C ALA A 329 -3.20 -9.46 9.91
N SER A 330 -2.45 -9.92 10.89
CA SER A 330 -1.71 -9.03 11.79
C SER A 330 -0.61 -8.24 11.07
N PHE A 331 0.06 -8.86 10.09
CA PHE A 331 1.02 -8.18 9.22
C PHE A 331 0.36 -7.09 8.36
N ALA A 332 -0.77 -7.39 7.70
CA ALA A 332 -1.51 -6.42 6.90
C ALA A 332 -1.93 -5.20 7.73
N LYS A 333 -2.47 -5.42 8.92
CA LYS A 333 -2.83 -4.36 9.86
C LYS A 333 -1.62 -3.54 10.29
N LEU A 334 -0.51 -4.18 10.64
CA LEU A 334 0.74 -3.51 11.05
C LEU A 334 1.27 -2.60 9.93
N ILE A 335 1.35 -3.10 8.70
CA ILE A 335 1.80 -2.31 7.54
C ILE A 335 0.89 -1.11 7.30
N ALA A 336 -0.44 -1.32 7.34
CA ALA A 336 -1.39 -0.23 7.17
C ALA A 336 -1.25 0.83 8.26
N LEU A 337 -1.22 0.43 9.54
CA LEU A 337 -1.10 1.36 10.66
C LEU A 337 0.21 2.14 10.63
N ASN A 338 1.34 1.51 10.27
CA ASN A 338 2.62 2.20 10.14
C ASN A 338 2.59 3.30 9.06
N LYS A 339 2.01 3.01 7.90
CA LYS A 339 1.87 4.00 6.82
C LYS A 339 0.89 5.11 7.18
N LEU A 340 -0.27 4.75 7.74
CA LEU A 340 -1.29 5.70 8.18
C LEU A 340 -0.77 6.59 9.32
N ASN A 341 0.03 6.06 10.23
CA ASN A 341 0.69 6.83 11.29
C ASN A 341 1.63 7.91 10.73
N TYR A 342 2.42 7.55 9.72
CA TYR A 342 3.28 8.52 9.03
C TYR A 342 2.46 9.62 8.33
N LEU A 343 1.38 9.25 7.64
CA LEU A 343 0.49 10.20 6.95
C LEU A 343 -0.28 11.07 7.96
N ALA A 344 -0.67 10.53 9.10
CA ALA A 344 -1.30 11.29 10.18
C ALA A 344 -0.34 12.33 10.77
N LEU A 345 0.93 11.96 10.98
CA LEU A 345 1.99 12.90 11.37
C LEU A 345 2.16 14.02 10.34
N ALA A 346 2.22 13.68 9.06
CA ALA A 346 2.38 14.66 7.98
C ALA A 346 1.18 15.62 7.92
N GLU A 347 -0.04 15.11 8.09
CA GLU A 347 -1.26 15.92 8.12
C GLU A 347 -1.31 16.84 9.36
N GLU A 348 -0.87 16.36 10.54
CA GLU A 348 -0.75 17.20 11.75
C GLU A 348 0.26 18.34 11.54
N CYS A 349 1.43 18.03 10.94
CA CYS A 349 2.46 19.04 10.64
C CYS A 349 1.97 20.07 9.62
N LYS A 350 1.15 19.67 8.66
CA LYS A 350 0.58 20.55 7.64
C LYS A 350 -0.49 21.48 8.22
N ASN A 351 -1.29 20.99 9.15
CA ASN A 351 -2.46 21.69 9.69
C ASN A 351 -2.17 22.46 10.98
N ILE A 352 -0.92 22.42 11.48
CA ILE A 352 -0.56 23.17 12.68
C ILE A 352 -0.70 24.69 12.45
N SER A 353 -1.36 25.38 13.35
CA SER A 353 -1.56 26.81 13.22
C SER A 353 -0.29 27.60 13.57
N ALA A 354 -0.15 28.81 12.99
CA ALA A 354 1.00 29.67 13.29
C ALA A 354 1.05 30.10 14.78
N ASP A 355 -0.08 30.11 15.48
CA ASP A 355 -0.12 30.39 16.92
C ASP A 355 0.47 29.24 17.72
N GLU A 356 0.14 27.98 17.38
CA GLU A 356 0.72 26.78 18.00
C GLU A 356 2.23 26.68 17.72
N VAL A 357 2.66 27.02 16.49
CA VAL A 357 4.10 27.07 16.14
C VAL A 357 4.82 28.14 16.97
N LEU A 358 4.21 29.30 17.19
CA LEU A 358 4.78 30.37 18.03
C LEU A 358 4.87 29.93 19.51
N GLU A 359 3.86 29.28 20.05
CA GLU A 359 3.88 28.71 21.41
C GLU A 359 4.99 27.68 21.55
N TYR A 360 5.10 26.77 20.57
CA TYR A 360 6.18 25.78 20.51
C TYR A 360 7.56 26.46 20.48
N ALA A 361 7.74 27.46 19.63
CA ALA A 361 9.00 28.17 19.50
C ALA A 361 9.41 28.87 20.80
N LYS A 362 8.46 29.56 21.47
CA LYS A 362 8.68 30.20 22.77
C LYS A 362 9.02 29.19 23.86
N LYS A 363 8.26 28.09 23.96
CA LYS A 363 8.50 26.99 24.93
C LYS A 363 9.89 26.37 24.77
N ASN A 364 10.35 26.24 23.54
CA ASN A 364 11.62 25.60 23.20
C ASN A 364 12.76 26.63 23.01
N ASN A 365 12.60 27.85 23.57
CA ASN A 365 13.62 28.92 23.60
C ASN A 365 14.15 29.30 22.21
N PHE A 366 13.31 29.26 21.18
CA PHE A 366 13.68 29.83 19.90
C PHE A 366 13.80 31.34 20.00
N ILE A 367 14.72 31.88 19.21
CA ILE A 367 14.97 33.28 19.13
C ILE A 367 14.99 33.76 17.68
N SER A 368 14.79 35.06 17.47
CA SER A 368 14.85 35.67 16.16
C SER A 368 15.93 36.70 16.09
N VAL A 369 16.74 36.69 15.05
CA VAL A 369 17.84 37.66 14.82
C VAL A 369 17.92 38.05 13.33
N LYS A 370 18.33 39.29 13.08
CA LYS A 370 18.86 39.71 11.80
C LYS A 370 20.39 39.71 11.87
N ASN A 371 21.01 39.43 10.74
CA ASN A 371 22.46 39.23 10.64
C ASN A 371 23.07 40.12 9.57
N LEU A 372 23.78 41.13 9.99
CA LEU A 372 24.64 41.94 9.12
C LEU A 372 25.99 41.22 9.02
N PHE A 373 26.20 40.57 7.88
CA PHE A 373 27.34 39.68 7.65
C PHE A 373 28.31 40.24 6.64
N VAL A 374 29.59 40.08 6.93
CA VAL A 374 30.72 40.37 6.06
C VAL A 374 31.53 39.10 5.91
N SER A 375 31.64 38.59 4.69
CA SER A 375 32.27 37.31 4.40
C SER A 375 33.78 37.30 4.45
N GLY A 376 34.40 36.20 4.87
CA GLY A 376 35.83 35.98 4.92
C GLY A 376 36.50 36.41 6.24
N ASP A 377 37.73 35.95 6.39
CA ASP A 377 38.57 36.11 7.61
C ASP A 377 39.74 37.12 7.43
N SER A 378 39.70 37.89 6.34
CA SER A 378 40.77 38.86 6.04
C SER A 378 40.70 40.09 6.91
N GLU A 379 41.83 40.77 7.07
CA GLU A 379 41.93 42.08 7.78
C GLU A 379 40.99 43.12 7.16
N ASP A 380 40.80 43.09 5.84
CA ASP A 380 39.88 43.98 5.14
C ASP A 380 38.42 43.69 5.45
N ALA A 381 38.03 42.39 5.57
CA ALA A 381 36.71 42.00 6.03
C ALA A 381 36.43 42.47 7.45
N TYR A 382 37.40 42.31 8.36
CA TYR A 382 37.29 42.85 9.73
C TYR A 382 37.14 44.38 9.76
N ARG A 383 37.94 45.11 8.96
CA ARG A 383 37.84 46.59 8.85
C ARG A 383 36.48 47.02 8.34
N THR A 384 35.92 46.26 7.37
CA THR A 384 34.57 46.51 6.86
C THR A 384 33.53 46.32 7.98
N ALA A 385 33.58 45.19 8.69
CA ALA A 385 32.69 44.94 9.82
C ALA A 385 32.82 45.97 10.93
N LEU A 386 34.07 46.41 11.23
CA LEU A 386 34.34 47.48 12.21
C LEU A 386 33.74 48.82 11.79
N GLY A 387 33.86 49.18 10.51
CA GLY A 387 33.22 50.38 9.96
C GLY A 387 31.70 50.34 10.12
N LEU A 388 31.06 49.21 9.82
CA LEU A 388 29.62 49.01 9.99
C LEU A 388 29.19 49.06 11.46
N TYR A 389 30.00 48.50 12.35
CA TYR A 389 29.75 48.57 13.80
C TYR A 389 29.83 50.01 14.33
N ILE A 390 30.81 50.79 13.88
CA ILE A 390 30.94 52.23 14.23
C ILE A 390 29.74 53.03 13.70
N SER A 391 29.31 52.80 12.46
CA SER A 391 28.12 53.44 11.90
C SER A 391 26.85 53.15 12.73
N LEU A 392 26.71 51.93 13.23
CA LEU A 392 25.59 51.57 14.14
C LEU A 392 25.68 52.28 15.49
N ASP A 393 26.91 52.43 16.05
CA ASP A 393 27.14 53.14 17.32
C ASP A 393 26.90 54.66 17.17
N ASP A 394 27.20 55.22 15.99
CA ASP A 394 26.90 56.60 15.61
C ASP A 394 25.41 56.85 15.30
N GLY A 395 24.57 55.80 15.32
CA GLY A 395 23.12 55.88 15.23
C GLY A 395 22.54 55.65 13.82
N GLU A 396 23.32 55.13 12.86
CA GLU A 396 22.78 54.71 11.57
C GLU A 396 21.81 53.54 11.75
N ASP A 397 20.80 53.45 10.86
CA ASP A 397 19.79 52.40 10.97
C ASP A 397 20.31 51.03 10.54
N PHE A 398 20.05 50.00 11.35
CA PHE A 398 20.53 48.66 11.11
C PHE A 398 19.99 48.09 9.80
N GLU A 399 18.73 48.36 9.47
CA GLU A 399 18.09 47.84 8.25
C GLU A 399 18.66 48.49 6.99
N GLU A 400 18.99 49.79 7.06
CA GLU A 400 19.65 50.50 5.94
C GLU A 400 21.04 49.93 5.67
N LEU A 401 21.81 49.69 6.74
CA LEU A 401 23.14 49.06 6.61
C LEU A 401 23.05 47.62 6.14
N LEU A 402 22.09 46.86 6.62
CA LEU A 402 21.85 45.48 6.19
C LEU A 402 21.49 45.42 4.70
N GLU A 403 20.61 46.31 4.23
CA GLU A 403 20.22 46.34 2.80
C GLU A 403 21.39 46.74 1.89
N LYS A 404 22.27 47.64 2.39
CA LYS A 404 23.33 48.19 1.58
C LYS A 404 24.61 47.38 1.57
N TYR A 405 24.94 46.75 2.68
CA TYR A 405 26.26 46.13 2.91
C TYR A 405 26.19 44.66 3.36
N GLY A 406 25.00 44.16 3.68
CA GLY A 406 24.84 42.79 4.15
C GLY A 406 25.12 41.77 3.04
N GLU A 407 26.03 40.83 3.28
CA GLU A 407 26.38 39.75 2.34
C GLU A 407 25.66 38.44 2.62
N ASP A 408 24.78 38.41 3.63
CA ASP A 408 23.99 37.23 3.96
C ASP A 408 22.82 37.08 2.99
N PRO A 409 22.81 36.02 2.16
CA PRO A 409 21.73 35.81 1.16
C PRO A 409 20.35 35.58 1.78
N VAL A 410 20.30 35.22 3.06
CA VAL A 410 19.05 35.03 3.80
C VAL A 410 18.43 36.36 4.22
N MET A 411 19.22 37.39 4.42
CA MET A 411 18.79 38.72 4.86
C MET A 411 18.25 39.58 3.71
N THR A 412 17.48 38.97 2.80
CA THR A 412 16.87 39.68 1.68
C THR A 412 15.66 40.50 2.12
N LYS A 413 15.27 41.49 1.31
CA LYS A 413 14.11 42.35 1.58
C LYS A 413 12.83 41.52 1.81
N GLY A 414 12.18 41.70 2.96
CA GLY A 414 10.99 41.01 3.37
C GLY A 414 11.19 39.73 4.20
N ASN A 415 12.45 39.29 4.39
CA ASN A 415 12.78 38.24 5.35
C ASN A 415 12.97 38.83 6.77
N SER A 416 12.37 38.18 7.77
CA SER A 416 12.47 38.60 9.17
C SER A 416 13.76 38.14 9.87
N GLY A 417 14.64 37.43 9.18
CA GLY A 417 15.88 36.90 9.71
C GLY A 417 15.85 35.42 10.08
N TYR A 418 16.83 34.99 10.83
CA TYR A 418 16.96 33.64 11.33
C TYR A 418 16.06 33.39 12.55
N ILE A 419 15.41 32.24 12.59
CA ILE A 419 14.73 31.73 13.79
C ILE A 419 15.36 30.41 14.16
N PHE A 420 16.00 30.33 15.31
CA PHE A 420 16.72 29.13 15.72
C PHE A 420 16.68 28.94 17.25
N THR A 421 17.03 27.75 17.67
CA THR A 421 17.29 27.39 19.07
C THR A 421 18.71 26.87 19.23
N LYS A 422 19.14 26.65 20.48
CA LYS A 422 20.52 26.21 20.79
C LYS A 422 20.88 24.93 20.03
N GLY A 423 22.11 24.91 19.52
CA GLY A 423 22.68 23.82 18.74
C GLY A 423 22.43 23.92 17.23
N TRP A 424 21.80 24.99 16.74
CA TRP A 424 21.54 25.19 15.31
C TRP A 424 22.55 26.04 14.59
N MET A 425 23.22 26.96 15.33
CA MET A 425 24.20 27.89 14.79
C MET A 425 25.59 27.63 15.34
N GLU A 426 26.62 28.25 14.75
CA GLU A 426 27.95 28.20 15.31
C GLU A 426 27.96 28.81 16.71
N LYS A 427 28.73 28.23 17.62
CA LYS A 427 28.66 28.53 19.04
C LYS A 427 28.90 30.00 19.36
N SER A 428 29.86 30.65 18.69
CA SER A 428 30.15 32.09 18.90
C SER A 428 28.96 32.99 18.54
N PHE A 429 28.30 32.68 17.39
CA PHE A 429 27.09 33.35 16.92
C PHE A 429 25.93 33.15 17.90
N GLU A 430 25.71 31.90 18.28
CA GLU A 430 24.60 31.48 19.18
C GLU A 430 24.77 32.14 20.57
N ASP A 431 25.95 32.03 21.16
CA ASP A 431 26.23 32.60 22.49
C ASP A 431 26.04 34.12 22.51
N ALA A 432 26.40 34.82 21.43
CA ALA A 432 26.16 36.24 21.31
C ALA A 432 24.69 36.60 21.17
N ALA A 433 23.98 35.87 20.27
CA ALA A 433 22.57 36.11 20.03
C ALA A 433 21.68 35.89 21.27
N TYR A 434 22.02 34.91 22.12
CA TYR A 434 21.26 34.61 23.35
C TYR A 434 21.53 35.60 24.49
N LYS A 435 22.61 36.38 24.43
CA LYS A 435 22.88 37.44 25.42
C LYS A 435 22.06 38.72 25.17
N LEU A 436 21.60 38.91 23.92
CA LEU A 436 20.85 40.09 23.53
C LEU A 436 19.39 40.01 23.98
N LYS A 437 18.84 41.16 24.33
CA LYS A 437 17.38 41.36 24.42
C LYS A 437 16.83 41.81 23.07
N ALA A 438 15.53 41.64 22.87
CA ALA A 438 14.87 42.15 21.66
C ALA A 438 15.14 43.64 21.47
N GLY A 439 15.60 44.04 20.28
CA GLY A 439 16.00 45.39 19.92
C GLY A 439 17.50 45.65 20.08
N GLU A 440 18.24 44.85 20.85
CA GLU A 440 19.67 45.04 21.05
C GLU A 440 20.50 44.50 19.87
N THR A 441 21.65 45.14 19.63
CA THR A 441 22.64 44.78 18.61
C THR A 441 23.92 44.25 19.30
N SER A 442 24.55 43.23 18.71
CA SER A 442 25.79 42.66 19.24
C SER A 442 27.01 43.51 18.91
N GLU A 443 28.13 43.23 19.60
CA GLU A 443 29.45 43.51 19.09
C GLU A 443 29.74 42.66 17.84
N ILE A 444 30.94 42.88 17.22
CA ILE A 444 31.37 42.05 16.09
C ILE A 444 31.66 40.62 16.58
N ILE A 445 31.07 39.66 15.89
CA ILE A 445 31.22 38.22 16.19
C ILE A 445 32.01 37.60 15.04
N GLU A 446 33.09 36.91 15.38
CA GLU A 446 33.86 36.11 14.43
C GLU A 446 33.35 34.66 14.40
N THR A 447 33.17 34.13 13.19
CA THR A 447 32.85 32.74 12.94
C THR A 447 33.75 32.17 11.84
N SER A 448 33.63 30.90 11.56
CA SER A 448 34.32 30.24 10.43
C SER A 448 33.95 30.81 9.05
N LEU A 449 32.87 31.58 8.93
CA LEU A 449 32.40 32.17 7.67
C LEU A 449 32.80 33.63 7.49
N GLY A 450 33.12 34.34 8.58
CA GLY A 450 33.43 35.76 8.57
C GLY A 450 32.93 36.49 9.81
N TYR A 451 32.60 37.76 9.65
CA TYR A 451 32.22 38.66 10.73
C TYR A 451 30.72 38.97 10.69
N HIS A 452 30.10 38.96 11.86
CA HIS A 452 28.67 39.17 12.03
C HIS A 452 28.40 40.29 13.03
N ILE A 453 27.38 41.08 12.77
CA ILE A 453 26.75 41.97 13.74
C ILE A 453 25.26 41.56 13.78
N ILE A 454 24.80 41.11 14.93
CA ILE A 454 23.45 40.51 15.08
C ILE A 454 22.54 41.54 15.75
N LYS A 455 21.35 41.75 15.20
CA LYS A 455 20.25 42.44 15.88
C LYS A 455 19.21 41.46 16.33
N ARG A 456 18.98 41.34 17.63
CA ARG A 456 17.90 40.53 18.19
C ARG A 456 16.55 41.16 17.86
N THR A 457 15.67 40.41 17.28
CA THR A 457 14.29 40.84 16.96
C THR A 457 13.28 40.18 17.88
N GLU A 458 12.08 40.75 17.97
CA GLU A 458 10.97 40.14 18.68
C GLU A 458 10.51 38.89 17.94
N LEU A 459 10.33 37.80 18.68
CA LEU A 459 9.74 36.57 18.14
C LEU A 459 8.21 36.62 18.31
N ASP A 460 7.56 37.17 17.31
CA ASP A 460 6.10 37.21 17.19
C ASP A 460 5.60 36.39 15.98
N LYS A 461 4.29 36.33 15.79
CA LYS A 461 3.68 35.57 14.69
C LYS A 461 4.13 36.08 13.31
N LYS A 462 4.26 37.39 13.14
CA LYS A 462 4.67 38.01 11.88
C LYS A 462 6.12 37.64 11.56
N THR A 463 7.01 37.84 12.52
CA THR A 463 8.43 37.50 12.40
C THR A 463 8.61 36.01 12.09
N LEU A 464 7.89 35.16 12.82
CA LEU A 464 7.92 33.70 12.63
C LEU A 464 7.48 33.29 11.22
N THR A 465 6.32 33.76 10.76
CA THR A 465 5.73 33.32 9.47
C THR A 465 6.44 33.92 8.24
N SER A 466 7.19 35.00 8.40
CA SER A 466 8.01 35.59 7.32
C SER A 466 9.45 35.08 7.28
N SER A 467 9.87 34.25 8.24
CA SER A 467 11.19 33.62 8.22
C SER A 467 11.18 32.38 7.31
N GLN A 468 12.31 32.14 6.64
CA GLN A 468 12.55 30.88 5.91
C GLN A 468 12.55 29.65 6.83
N ASP A 469 12.84 29.83 8.13
CA ASP A 469 12.90 28.76 9.10
C ASP A 469 11.50 28.29 9.55
N TYR A 470 10.44 29.04 9.18
CA TYR A 470 9.07 28.74 9.59
C TYR A 470 8.67 27.28 9.32
N VAL A 471 8.94 26.77 8.12
CA VAL A 471 8.57 25.39 7.74
C VAL A 471 9.25 24.36 8.65
N THR A 472 10.52 24.59 8.97
CA THR A 472 11.28 23.68 9.85
C THR A 472 10.75 23.72 11.29
N VAL A 473 10.44 24.92 11.80
CA VAL A 473 9.90 25.09 13.15
C VAL A 473 8.47 24.50 13.22
N ALA A 474 7.66 24.72 12.19
CA ALA A 474 6.31 24.17 12.09
C ALA A 474 6.32 22.63 12.06
N ALA A 475 7.23 22.02 11.28
CA ALA A 475 7.36 20.57 11.25
C ALA A 475 7.74 19.99 12.63
N LYS A 476 8.66 20.64 13.35
CA LYS A 476 9.02 20.23 14.72
C LYS A 476 7.86 20.39 15.70
N ALA A 477 7.14 21.49 15.61
CA ALA A 477 5.97 21.76 16.46
C ALA A 477 4.86 20.74 16.21
N GLY A 478 4.56 20.43 14.94
CA GLY A 478 3.58 19.41 14.54
C GLY A 478 3.99 18.03 15.04
N SER A 479 5.25 17.67 14.92
CA SER A 479 5.76 16.38 15.41
C SER A 479 5.66 16.26 16.94
N GLU A 480 5.98 17.31 17.71
CA GLU A 480 5.82 17.31 19.17
C GLU A 480 4.34 17.20 19.55
N LYS A 481 3.45 17.94 18.88
CA LYS A 481 2.00 17.89 19.09
C LYS A 481 1.47 16.49 18.83
N PHE A 482 1.83 15.88 17.69
CA PHE A 482 1.45 14.53 17.33
C PHE A 482 1.89 13.52 18.40
N SER A 483 3.18 13.52 18.76
CA SER A 483 3.73 12.63 19.78
C SER A 483 3.07 12.80 21.14
N SER A 484 2.77 14.04 21.53
CA SER A 484 2.05 14.35 22.77
C SER A 484 0.62 13.83 22.77
N ASN A 485 -0.09 13.94 21.63
CA ASN A 485 -1.44 13.42 21.48
C ASN A 485 -1.47 11.89 21.56
N ILE A 486 -0.55 11.20 20.87
CA ILE A 486 -0.42 9.75 20.95
C ILE A 486 -0.07 9.31 22.39
N SER A 487 0.88 9.97 23.05
CA SER A 487 1.25 9.64 24.44
C SER A 487 0.07 9.80 25.39
N ARG A 488 -0.66 10.90 25.30
CA ARG A 488 -1.86 11.14 26.13
C ARG A 488 -2.94 10.10 25.89
N LEU A 489 -3.19 9.73 24.64
CA LEU A 489 -4.13 8.65 24.31
C LEU A 489 -3.64 7.33 24.87
N LYS A 490 -2.37 6.97 24.67
CA LYS A 490 -1.77 5.74 25.22
C LYS A 490 -1.96 5.65 26.74
N ASP A 491 -1.70 6.74 27.47
CA ASP A 491 -1.84 6.78 28.93
C ASP A 491 -3.32 6.65 29.38
N SER A 492 -4.27 7.01 28.50
CA SER A 492 -5.72 6.87 28.77
C SER A 492 -6.24 5.47 28.41
N VAL A 493 -5.50 4.66 27.66
CA VAL A 493 -5.95 3.32 27.25
C VAL A 493 -6.04 2.41 28.47
N THR A 494 -7.26 1.97 28.76
CA THR A 494 -7.53 0.90 29.72
C THR A 494 -7.96 -0.33 28.93
N LEU A 495 -7.13 -1.38 28.94
CA LEU A 495 -7.41 -2.60 28.21
C LEU A 495 -8.48 -3.42 28.93
N PHE A 496 -9.54 -3.76 28.22
CA PHE A 496 -10.55 -4.70 28.67
C PHE A 496 -10.21 -6.07 28.06
N TYR A 497 -9.61 -6.92 28.88
CA TYR A 497 -9.25 -8.27 28.49
C TYR A 497 -10.45 -9.21 28.51
N VAL A 498 -10.44 -10.20 27.63
CA VAL A 498 -11.45 -11.26 27.62
C VAL A 498 -11.32 -12.16 28.86
N ASP A 499 -12.39 -12.87 29.19
CA ASP A 499 -12.38 -13.88 30.24
C ASP A 499 -11.33 -14.95 29.92
N ASN A 500 -10.60 -15.42 30.95
CA ASN A 500 -9.49 -16.36 30.82
C ASN A 500 -8.24 -15.88 30.04
N PHE A 501 -8.03 -14.56 30.01
CA PHE A 501 -6.87 -13.94 29.32
C PHE A 501 -5.53 -14.55 29.76
N GLU A 502 -5.29 -14.76 31.07
CA GLU A 502 -4.05 -15.35 31.59
C GLU A 502 -3.79 -16.76 31.04
N GLY A 503 -4.84 -17.59 30.95
CA GLY A 503 -4.72 -18.93 30.38
C GLY A 503 -4.43 -18.93 28.88
N LEU A 504 -4.96 -17.95 28.15
CA LEU A 504 -4.66 -17.76 26.71
C LEU A 504 -3.22 -17.32 26.49
N ILE A 505 -2.69 -16.41 27.34
CA ILE A 505 -1.31 -15.94 27.22
C ILE A 505 -0.30 -17.06 27.44
N GLU A 506 -0.55 -18.00 28.36
CA GLU A 506 0.33 -19.13 28.60
C GLU A 506 0.44 -20.06 27.37
N ILE A 507 -0.60 -20.13 26.55
CA ILE A 507 -0.61 -20.91 25.30
C ILE A 507 0.12 -20.18 24.18
N LEU A 508 0.12 -18.84 24.21
CA LEU A 508 0.72 -17.98 23.17
C LEU A 508 2.22 -17.74 23.34
N LYS A 509 2.77 -18.01 24.51
CA LYS A 509 4.21 -17.93 24.80
C LYS A 509 4.96 -19.13 24.27
#